data_779985c8cf0b9d8301610a181f357622
#
_entry.id   779985c8cf0b9d8301610a181f357622
#
_cell.length_a   1.000
_cell.length_b   1.000
_cell.length_c   1.000
_cell.angle_alpha   90.00
_cell.angle_beta   90.00
_cell.angle_gamma   90.00
#
_symmetry.space_group_name_H-M   'P 1'
#
loop_
_entity.id
_entity.type
_entity.pdbx_description
1 polymer ?
#
loop_
_entity_poly.entity_id
_entity_poly.type
_entity_poly.pdbx_seq_one_letter_code
_entity_poly.pdbx_strand_id
1 'polypeptide(L)'
;MQIVIRYILIWGCCLLSLASVAQAQEPLTTVDSLQTEIEARMEQYADEFTQLGIVCNTQMQLSEGIPLSPSYVTILHEKMSVLNGHYKSIDLRWSTFIQAMQIDIADNEDLMGHMAKVQAIKQEVADSIASKEQKCQALSDFISAKQLIMNQDSTYKRLYKAALKYSLLPKLATRLEKVKATEQNLSQRIQASYAKAQQAAELLPILDQQMSVVDEKYANLQVMSKKIQTMEYKPFIMRIKDYLIGLACVAMLILFINLGISKIQAARKARKSLDQYKNLLNRNGVSDYPTI
;
A
#
# COMPACT_ATOMS: atom_id res chain seq x y z
N MET A 1 30.30 -35.29 17.06
CA MET A 1 31.55 -36.07 17.09
C MET A 1 31.68 -37.05 15.92
N GLN A 2 30.61 -37.63 15.37
CA GLN A 2 30.68 -38.53 14.20
C GLN A 2 30.95 -37.85 12.83
N ILE A 3 30.64 -36.58 12.69
CA ILE A 3 30.83 -35.84 11.43
C ILE A 3 32.31 -35.45 11.23
N VAL A 4 33.00 -35.10 12.29
CA VAL A 4 34.44 -34.74 12.24
C VAL A 4 35.32 -35.93 11.89
N ILE A 5 34.96 -37.15 12.33
CA ILE A 5 35.68 -38.37 12.03
C ILE A 5 35.55 -38.77 10.54
N ARG A 6 34.42 -38.49 9.88
CA ARG A 6 34.26 -38.75 8.44
C ARG A 6 35.09 -37.81 7.57
N TYR A 7 35.27 -36.56 7.96
CA TYR A 7 36.12 -35.62 7.20
C TYR A 7 37.60 -35.95 7.32
N ILE A 8 38.06 -36.39 8.50
CA ILE A 8 39.47 -36.81 8.70
C ILE A 8 39.77 -38.09 7.91
N LEU A 9 38.80 -39.02 7.78
CA LEU A 9 38.99 -40.24 6.97
C LEU A 9 39.04 -39.97 5.46
N ILE A 10 38.30 -39.03 4.96
CA ILE A 10 38.30 -38.64 3.54
C ILE A 10 39.60 -37.91 3.18
N TRP A 11 40.09 -37.02 4.05
CA TRP A 11 41.40 -36.36 3.87
C TRP A 11 42.59 -37.32 4.07
N GLY A 12 42.46 -38.26 4.98
CA GLY A 12 43.47 -39.28 5.20
C GLY A 12 43.61 -40.26 4.01
N CYS A 13 42.53 -40.61 3.34
CA CYS A 13 42.59 -41.46 2.13
C CYS A 13 43.13 -40.72 0.90
N CYS A 14 42.90 -39.43 0.76
CA CYS A 14 43.49 -38.62 -0.32
C CYS A 14 45.01 -38.42 -0.14
N LEU A 15 45.51 -38.31 1.10
CA LEU A 15 46.93 -38.18 1.37
C LEU A 15 47.71 -39.51 1.27
N LEU A 16 47.07 -40.66 1.53
CA LEU A 16 47.69 -41.97 1.39
C LEU A 16 47.73 -42.49 -0.06
N SER A 17 46.84 -42.02 -0.93
CA SER A 17 46.91 -42.31 -2.37
C SER A 17 47.99 -41.50 -3.10
N LEU A 18 48.46 -40.39 -2.54
CA LEU A 18 49.57 -39.59 -3.08
C LEU A 18 50.96 -40.14 -2.71
N ALA A 19 51.07 -41.02 -1.71
CA ALA A 19 52.33 -41.57 -1.26
C ALA A 19 52.75 -42.89 -1.96
N SER A 20 51.87 -43.46 -2.82
CA SER A 20 52.22 -44.80 -3.46
C SER A 20 52.53 -44.69 -4.94
N VAL A 21 52.72 -43.53 -5.52
CA VAL A 21 53.15 -43.33 -6.92
C VAL A 21 54.45 -42.48 -6.96
N ALA A 22 55.45 -42.88 -6.19
CA ALA A 22 56.83 -42.40 -6.38
C ALA A 22 57.57 -43.40 -7.24
N GLN A 23 57.19 -43.54 -8.53
CA GLN A 23 58.02 -44.08 -9.56
C GLN A 23 57.84 -43.31 -10.86
N ALA A 24 58.89 -42.52 -11.12
CA ALA A 24 59.35 -42.02 -12.40
C ALA A 24 58.40 -42.17 -13.59
N GLN A 25 57.69 -41.08 -13.94
CA GLN A 25 57.47 -40.67 -15.34
C GLN A 25 56.79 -39.28 -15.39
N GLU A 26 57.55 -38.37 -15.97
CA GLU A 26 57.16 -37.07 -16.57
C GLU A 26 56.45 -36.05 -15.72
N PRO A 27 57.12 -34.94 -15.32
CA PRO A 27 56.51 -33.84 -14.62
C PRO A 27 55.43 -33.03 -15.48
N LEU A 28 55.45 -33.24 -16.81
CA LEU A 28 54.51 -32.56 -17.74
C LEU A 28 53.08 -33.12 -17.67
N THR A 29 52.94 -34.46 -17.50
CA THR A 29 51.56 -35.06 -17.45
C THR A 29 50.79 -34.75 -16.18
N THR A 30 51.48 -34.43 -15.08
CA THR A 30 50.83 -34.09 -13.80
C THR A 30 50.28 -32.66 -13.77
N VAL A 31 50.95 -31.72 -14.44
CA VAL A 31 50.46 -30.31 -14.52
C VAL A 31 49.23 -30.20 -15.39
N ASP A 32 49.23 -30.82 -16.59
CA ASP A 32 48.07 -30.84 -17.49
C ASP A 32 46.86 -31.53 -16.86
N SER A 33 47.06 -32.59 -16.07
CA SER A 33 45.97 -33.26 -15.36
C SER A 33 45.39 -32.41 -14.23
N LEU A 34 46.20 -31.64 -13.51
CA LEU A 34 45.78 -30.73 -12.47
C LEU A 34 44.98 -29.55 -13.06
N GLN A 35 45.48 -28.96 -14.16
CA GLN A 35 44.80 -27.90 -14.86
C GLN A 35 43.41 -28.36 -15.32
N THR A 36 43.31 -29.53 -15.96
CA THR A 36 42.01 -30.09 -16.40
C THR A 36 41.06 -30.32 -15.23
N GLU A 37 41.56 -30.74 -14.06
CA GLU A 37 40.72 -30.91 -12.86
C GLU A 37 40.21 -29.55 -12.33
N ILE A 38 41.04 -28.52 -12.32
CA ILE A 38 40.68 -27.16 -11.91
C ILE A 38 39.61 -26.60 -12.87
N GLU A 39 39.80 -26.72 -14.18
CA GLU A 39 38.84 -26.30 -15.21
C GLU A 39 37.49 -27.00 -15.03
N ALA A 40 37.49 -28.33 -14.88
CA ALA A 40 36.24 -29.09 -14.63
C ALA A 40 35.51 -28.65 -13.36
N ARG A 41 36.24 -28.30 -12.31
CA ARG A 41 35.67 -27.74 -11.08
C ARG A 41 35.07 -26.35 -11.29
N MET A 42 35.75 -25.49 -12.06
CA MET A 42 35.22 -24.16 -12.40
C MET A 42 33.94 -24.28 -13.24
N GLU A 43 33.89 -25.19 -14.22
CA GLU A 43 32.68 -25.46 -14.99
C GLU A 43 31.53 -25.97 -14.10
N GLN A 44 31.82 -26.86 -13.16
CA GLN A 44 30.82 -27.31 -12.19
C GLN A 44 30.22 -26.14 -11.39
N TYR A 45 31.04 -25.19 -10.93
CA TYR A 45 30.52 -24.00 -10.23
C TYR A 45 29.71 -23.08 -11.16
N ALA A 46 30.14 -22.92 -12.41
CA ALA A 46 29.39 -22.18 -13.41
C ALA A 46 28.00 -22.77 -13.61
N ASP A 47 27.90 -24.09 -13.72
CA ASP A 47 26.66 -24.83 -13.85
C ASP A 47 25.79 -24.70 -12.60
N GLU A 48 26.38 -24.84 -11.40
CA GLU A 48 25.63 -24.68 -10.14
C GLU A 48 25.01 -23.26 -10.02
N PHE A 49 25.75 -22.20 -10.34
CA PHE A 49 25.23 -20.83 -10.36
C PHE A 49 24.17 -20.65 -11.44
N THR A 50 24.40 -21.18 -12.66
CA THR A 50 23.44 -21.11 -13.76
C THR A 50 22.11 -21.78 -13.38
N GLN A 51 22.18 -22.99 -12.83
CA GLN A 51 20.98 -23.72 -12.36
C GLN A 51 20.23 -22.92 -11.27
N LEU A 52 20.95 -22.34 -10.33
CA LEU A 52 20.36 -21.49 -9.32
C LEU A 52 19.65 -20.27 -9.94
N GLY A 53 20.25 -19.64 -10.95
CA GLY A 53 19.66 -18.53 -11.69
C GLY A 53 18.35 -18.94 -12.40
N ILE A 54 18.33 -20.10 -13.04
CA ILE A 54 17.14 -20.67 -13.68
C ILE A 54 16.04 -20.92 -12.63
N VAL A 55 16.38 -21.53 -11.50
CA VAL A 55 15.45 -21.81 -10.40
C VAL A 55 14.89 -20.50 -9.84
N CYS A 56 15.75 -19.49 -9.62
CA CYS A 56 15.34 -18.17 -9.16
C CYS A 56 14.34 -17.53 -10.13
N ASN A 57 14.64 -17.52 -11.43
CA ASN A 57 13.76 -16.94 -12.43
C ASN A 57 12.43 -17.68 -12.57
N THR A 58 12.42 -18.99 -12.46
CA THR A 58 11.22 -19.82 -12.60
C THR A 58 10.33 -19.75 -11.36
N GLN A 59 10.89 -19.86 -10.17
CA GLN A 59 10.12 -19.92 -8.92
C GLN A 59 9.61 -18.55 -8.46
N MET A 60 10.26 -17.47 -8.90
CA MET A 60 9.96 -16.10 -8.49
C MET A 60 9.26 -15.29 -9.59
N GLN A 61 8.57 -15.98 -10.52
CA GLN A 61 7.68 -15.31 -11.46
C GLN A 61 6.42 -14.83 -10.72
N LEU A 62 6.22 -13.52 -10.70
CA LEU A 62 4.95 -12.91 -10.29
C LEU A 62 4.03 -12.95 -11.52
N SER A 63 3.12 -13.91 -11.57
CA SER A 63 2.14 -14.02 -12.64
C SER A 63 0.93 -13.12 -12.40
N GLU A 64 0.34 -12.58 -13.45
CA GLU A 64 -0.92 -11.86 -13.40
C GLU A 64 -2.04 -12.79 -12.91
N GLY A 65 -2.90 -12.29 -12.02
CA GLY A 65 -4.06 -13.03 -11.50
C GLY A 65 -3.85 -13.83 -10.21
N ILE A 66 -2.65 -13.83 -9.62
CA ILE A 66 -2.45 -14.44 -8.30
C ILE A 66 -3.12 -13.56 -7.23
N PRO A 67 -3.93 -14.15 -6.33
CA PRO A 67 -4.51 -13.39 -5.22
C PRO A 67 -3.40 -12.86 -4.32
N LEU A 68 -3.25 -11.53 -4.30
CA LEU A 68 -2.27 -10.84 -3.45
C LEU A 68 -2.73 -10.93 -1.99
N SER A 69 -2.35 -12.00 -1.31
CA SER A 69 -2.66 -12.24 0.09
C SER A 69 -1.39 -12.20 0.95
N PRO A 70 -1.49 -11.88 2.25
CA PRO A 70 -0.34 -11.95 3.16
C PRO A 70 0.33 -13.33 3.18
N SER A 71 -0.45 -14.42 3.08
CA SER A 71 0.08 -15.78 3.03
C SER A 71 0.93 -16.03 1.78
N TYR A 72 0.55 -15.45 0.65
CA TYR A 72 1.35 -15.55 -0.57
C TYR A 72 2.71 -14.87 -0.42
N VAL A 73 2.74 -13.68 0.19
CA VAL A 73 4.00 -12.98 0.50
C VAL A 73 4.90 -13.80 1.42
N THR A 74 4.33 -14.43 2.45
CA THR A 74 5.09 -15.31 3.35
C THR A 74 5.76 -16.45 2.58
N ILE A 75 5.02 -17.12 1.68
CA ILE A 75 5.56 -18.18 0.83
C ILE A 75 6.70 -17.65 -0.08
N LEU A 76 6.54 -16.46 -0.66
CA LEU A 76 7.60 -15.85 -1.47
C LEU A 76 8.85 -15.53 -0.65
N HIS A 77 8.71 -14.99 0.56
CA HIS A 77 9.84 -14.75 1.46
C HIS A 77 10.55 -16.03 1.88
N GLU A 78 9.82 -17.11 2.17
CA GLU A 78 10.40 -18.42 2.46
C GLU A 78 11.22 -18.94 1.28
N LYS A 79 10.66 -18.89 0.06
CA LYS A 79 11.37 -19.26 -1.16
C LYS A 79 12.64 -18.43 -1.38
N MET A 80 12.56 -17.10 -1.20
CA MET A 80 13.71 -16.22 -1.30
C MET A 80 14.78 -16.54 -0.26
N SER A 81 14.39 -16.85 0.97
CA SER A 81 15.31 -17.27 2.03
C SER A 81 16.06 -18.56 1.65
N VAL A 82 15.37 -19.54 1.07
CA VAL A 82 15.99 -20.80 0.58
C VAL A 82 16.97 -20.51 -0.57
N LEU A 83 16.57 -19.69 -1.56
CA LEU A 83 17.44 -19.33 -2.68
C LEU A 83 18.69 -18.58 -2.21
N ASN A 84 18.55 -17.62 -1.32
CA ASN A 84 19.67 -16.91 -0.70
C ASN A 84 20.60 -17.86 0.09
N GLY A 85 20.04 -18.85 0.79
CA GLY A 85 20.79 -19.88 1.48
C GLY A 85 21.63 -20.73 0.52
N HIS A 86 21.03 -21.16 -0.59
CA HIS A 86 21.73 -21.91 -1.64
C HIS A 86 22.84 -21.07 -2.29
N TYR A 87 22.55 -19.82 -2.66
CA TYR A 87 23.56 -18.92 -3.22
C TYR A 87 24.76 -18.77 -2.29
N LYS A 88 24.53 -18.46 -1.02
CA LYS A 88 25.61 -18.31 -0.02
C LYS A 88 26.42 -19.60 0.16
N SER A 89 25.80 -20.77 0.07
CA SER A 89 26.46 -22.04 0.17
C SER A 89 27.37 -22.29 -1.04
N ILE A 90 26.94 -22.01 -2.26
CA ILE A 90 27.73 -22.14 -3.47
C ILE A 90 28.85 -21.10 -3.44
N ASP A 91 28.56 -19.86 -3.09
CA ASP A 91 29.55 -18.79 -3.01
C ASP A 91 30.68 -19.05 -2.00
N LEU A 92 30.33 -19.61 -0.84
CA LEU A 92 31.31 -20.00 0.16
C LEU A 92 32.23 -21.10 -0.37
N ARG A 93 31.67 -22.13 -1.05
CA ARG A 93 32.47 -23.21 -1.65
C ARG A 93 33.36 -22.68 -2.78
N TRP A 94 32.82 -21.82 -3.63
CA TRP A 94 33.55 -21.15 -4.69
C TRP A 94 34.71 -20.31 -4.14
N SER A 95 34.48 -19.45 -3.17
CA SER A 95 35.51 -18.59 -2.59
C SER A 95 36.61 -19.40 -1.90
N THR A 96 36.23 -20.48 -1.21
CA THR A 96 37.20 -21.40 -0.60
C THR A 96 38.05 -22.11 -1.65
N PHE A 97 37.43 -22.55 -2.76
CA PHE A 97 38.12 -23.17 -3.88
C PHE A 97 39.12 -22.20 -4.54
N ILE A 98 38.70 -20.98 -4.86
CA ILE A 98 39.58 -19.96 -5.47
C ILE A 98 40.71 -19.59 -4.53
N GLN A 99 40.48 -19.47 -3.24
CA GLN A 99 41.53 -19.18 -2.26
C GLN A 99 42.57 -20.30 -2.20
N ALA A 100 42.15 -21.56 -2.31
CA ALA A 100 43.03 -22.70 -2.31
C ALA A 100 43.88 -22.79 -3.60
N MET A 101 43.34 -22.38 -4.75
CA MET A 101 43.96 -22.49 -6.07
C MET A 101 44.58 -21.16 -6.56
N GLN A 102 44.72 -20.15 -5.72
CA GLN A 102 45.08 -18.78 -6.11
C GLN A 102 46.47 -18.74 -6.79
N ILE A 103 47.42 -19.56 -6.38
CA ILE A 103 48.77 -19.60 -6.95
C ILE A 103 48.73 -20.23 -8.35
N ASP A 104 48.01 -21.33 -8.52
CA ASP A 104 47.92 -22.05 -9.78
C ASP A 104 47.18 -21.27 -10.87
N ILE A 105 46.16 -20.48 -10.47
CA ILE A 105 45.37 -19.66 -11.37
C ILE A 105 46.14 -18.41 -11.83
N ALA A 106 46.94 -17.79 -10.95
CA ALA A 106 47.61 -16.52 -11.24
C ALA A 106 48.65 -16.65 -12.38
N ASP A 107 49.19 -17.84 -12.57
CA ASP A 107 50.24 -18.10 -13.59
C ASP A 107 49.68 -18.72 -14.90
N ASN A 108 48.34 -18.90 -14.99
CA ASN A 108 47.69 -19.56 -16.13
C ASN A 108 46.54 -18.69 -16.71
N GLU A 109 46.75 -18.20 -17.94
CA GLU A 109 45.81 -17.28 -18.62
C GLU A 109 44.45 -17.96 -18.92
N ASP A 110 44.41 -19.24 -19.26
CA ASP A 110 43.19 -19.99 -19.54
C ASP A 110 42.37 -20.16 -18.26
N LEU A 111 43.02 -20.52 -17.13
CA LEU A 111 42.33 -20.60 -15.82
C LEU A 111 41.77 -19.25 -15.36
N MET A 112 42.50 -18.16 -15.61
CA MET A 112 41.97 -16.80 -15.33
C MET A 112 40.74 -16.50 -16.17
N GLY A 113 40.70 -16.94 -17.45
CA GLY A 113 39.54 -16.83 -18.33
C GLY A 113 38.33 -17.59 -17.77
N HIS A 114 38.52 -18.84 -17.35
CA HIS A 114 37.47 -19.65 -16.71
C HIS A 114 36.97 -19.03 -15.40
N MET A 115 37.85 -18.54 -14.56
CA MET A 115 37.52 -17.86 -13.32
C MET A 115 36.66 -16.60 -13.59
N ALA A 116 37.07 -15.80 -14.57
CA ALA A 116 36.33 -14.58 -14.95
C ALA A 116 34.91 -14.93 -15.43
N LYS A 117 34.76 -16.02 -16.21
CA LYS A 117 33.44 -16.51 -16.65
C LYS A 117 32.54 -16.91 -15.48
N VAL A 118 33.05 -17.69 -14.53
CA VAL A 118 32.30 -18.08 -13.33
C VAL A 118 31.91 -16.86 -12.51
N GLN A 119 32.84 -15.91 -12.35
CA GLN A 119 32.57 -14.66 -11.62
C GLN A 119 31.47 -13.82 -12.26
N ALA A 120 31.44 -13.76 -13.60
CA ALA A 120 30.38 -13.07 -14.34
C ALA A 120 29.02 -13.73 -14.11
N ILE A 121 28.91 -15.05 -14.23
CA ILE A 121 27.67 -15.81 -13.96
C ILE A 121 27.22 -15.62 -12.51
N LYS A 122 28.17 -15.73 -11.54
CA LYS A 122 27.90 -15.49 -10.13
C LYS A 122 27.28 -14.10 -9.90
N GLN A 123 27.84 -13.06 -10.53
CA GLN A 123 27.34 -11.69 -10.41
C GLN A 123 25.94 -11.56 -11.00
N GLU A 124 25.70 -12.11 -12.19
CA GLU A 124 24.37 -12.11 -12.82
C GLU A 124 23.32 -12.76 -11.94
N VAL A 125 23.64 -13.90 -11.33
CA VAL A 125 22.74 -14.60 -10.40
C VAL A 125 22.50 -13.78 -9.13
N ALA A 126 23.55 -13.15 -8.58
CA ALA A 126 23.44 -12.27 -7.41
C ALA A 126 22.50 -11.11 -7.69
N ASP A 127 22.65 -10.45 -8.84
CA ASP A 127 21.82 -9.31 -9.26
C ASP A 127 20.37 -9.76 -9.50
N SER A 128 20.17 -10.94 -10.09
CA SER A 128 18.85 -11.53 -10.27
C SER A 128 18.16 -11.79 -8.92
N ILE A 129 18.86 -12.40 -7.96
CA ILE A 129 18.33 -12.66 -6.61
C ILE A 129 18.00 -11.35 -5.91
N ALA A 130 18.88 -10.35 -5.93
CA ALA A 130 18.67 -9.04 -5.33
C ALA A 130 17.44 -8.32 -5.94
N SER A 131 17.29 -8.37 -7.26
CA SER A 131 16.13 -7.81 -7.95
C SER A 131 14.81 -8.50 -7.54
N LYS A 132 14.82 -9.83 -7.40
CA LYS A 132 13.62 -10.57 -6.96
C LYS A 132 13.30 -10.31 -5.50
N GLU A 133 14.32 -10.20 -4.64
CA GLU A 133 14.14 -9.84 -3.22
C GLU A 133 13.51 -8.45 -3.07
N GLN A 134 13.99 -7.47 -3.83
CA GLN A 134 13.41 -6.13 -3.87
C GLN A 134 11.94 -6.16 -4.30
N LYS A 135 11.57 -6.96 -5.31
CA LYS A 135 10.18 -7.13 -5.75
C LYS A 135 9.31 -7.81 -4.69
N CYS A 136 9.83 -8.81 -3.99
CA CYS A 136 9.12 -9.44 -2.87
C CYS A 136 8.88 -8.47 -1.72
N GLN A 137 9.87 -7.64 -1.39
CA GLN A 137 9.74 -6.61 -0.37
C GLN A 137 8.71 -5.55 -0.77
N ALA A 138 8.75 -5.07 -2.01
CA ALA A 138 7.78 -4.13 -2.53
C ALA A 138 6.35 -4.68 -2.46
N LEU A 139 6.15 -5.96 -2.81
CA LEU A 139 4.85 -6.63 -2.69
C LEU A 139 4.38 -6.70 -1.23
N SER A 140 5.27 -7.02 -0.30
CA SER A 140 4.99 -7.05 1.14
C SER A 140 4.55 -5.67 1.65
N ASP A 141 5.30 -4.64 1.27
CA ASP A 141 5.01 -3.25 1.64
C ASP A 141 3.66 -2.79 1.08
N PHE A 142 3.36 -3.15 -0.17
CA PHE A 142 2.07 -2.85 -0.79
C PHE A 142 0.89 -3.49 -0.03
N ILE A 143 0.98 -4.78 0.25
CA ILE A 143 -0.11 -5.50 0.94
C ILE A 143 -0.32 -4.94 2.35
N SER A 144 0.76 -4.67 3.08
CA SER A 144 0.70 -4.07 4.42
C SER A 144 0.07 -2.68 4.39
N ALA A 145 0.48 -1.85 3.43
CA ALA A 145 -0.05 -0.51 3.22
C ALA A 145 -1.54 -0.55 2.83
N LYS A 146 -1.89 -1.42 1.88
CA LYS A 146 -3.29 -1.64 1.47
C LYS A 146 -4.16 -2.04 2.65
N GLN A 147 -3.74 -3.02 3.45
CA GLN A 147 -4.49 -3.45 4.63
C GLN A 147 -4.69 -2.32 5.64
N LEU A 148 -3.63 -1.55 5.90
CA LEU A 148 -3.71 -0.41 6.79
C LEU A 148 -4.73 0.61 6.30
N ILE A 149 -4.68 0.99 5.02
CA ILE A 149 -5.58 1.99 4.43
C ILE A 149 -7.03 1.50 4.40
N MET A 150 -7.25 0.25 3.96
CA MET A 150 -8.60 -0.32 3.81
C MET A 150 -9.33 -0.47 5.14
N ASN A 151 -8.61 -0.69 6.24
CA ASN A 151 -9.22 -0.95 7.56
C ASN A 151 -9.52 0.32 8.37
N GLN A 152 -9.29 1.54 7.85
CA GLN A 152 -9.44 2.78 8.64
C GLN A 152 -10.85 3.39 8.68
N ASP A 153 -11.79 2.87 7.92
CA ASP A 153 -13.16 3.43 7.87
C ASP A 153 -13.82 3.54 9.24
N SER A 154 -13.77 2.49 10.01
CA SER A 154 -14.38 2.46 11.35
C SER A 154 -13.73 3.48 12.30
N THR A 155 -12.40 3.61 12.20
CA THR A 155 -11.61 4.56 13.00
C THR A 155 -11.98 5.99 12.63
N TYR A 156 -11.99 6.33 11.34
CA TYR A 156 -12.37 7.67 10.87
C TYR A 156 -13.84 8.00 11.18
N LYS A 157 -14.76 7.06 11.02
CA LYS A 157 -16.18 7.25 11.41
C LYS A 157 -16.30 7.53 12.91
N ARG A 158 -15.51 6.85 13.75
CA ARG A 158 -15.49 7.08 15.20
C ARG A 158 -14.90 8.45 15.54
N LEU A 159 -13.78 8.83 14.93
CA LEU A 159 -13.15 10.14 15.13
C LEU A 159 -14.08 11.26 14.68
N TYR A 160 -14.75 11.11 13.53
CA TYR A 160 -15.70 12.08 13.02
C TYR A 160 -16.89 12.28 13.96
N LYS A 161 -17.50 11.19 14.46
CA LYS A 161 -18.58 11.26 15.45
C LYS A 161 -18.13 11.93 16.74
N ALA A 162 -16.92 11.63 17.22
CA ALA A 162 -16.33 12.26 18.41
C ALA A 162 -16.07 13.75 18.19
N ALA A 163 -15.48 14.14 17.05
CA ALA A 163 -15.26 15.53 16.67
C ALA A 163 -16.59 16.31 16.59
N LEU A 164 -17.60 15.73 15.97
CA LEU A 164 -18.93 16.32 15.88
C LEU A 164 -19.53 16.56 17.28
N LYS A 165 -19.48 15.57 18.18
CA LYS A 165 -19.95 15.68 19.56
C LYS A 165 -19.23 16.78 20.34
N TYR A 166 -17.89 16.83 20.22
CA TYR A 166 -17.07 17.78 20.97
C TYR A 166 -17.13 19.20 20.41
N SER A 167 -17.47 19.36 19.14
CA SER A 167 -17.69 20.68 18.54
C SER A 167 -18.99 21.36 18.98
N LEU A 168 -19.87 20.70 19.75
CA LEU A 168 -21.15 21.25 20.20
C LEU A 168 -21.04 22.09 21.49
N LEU A 169 -20.08 21.81 22.35
CA LEU A 169 -19.97 22.39 23.69
C LEU A 169 -18.61 23.06 23.92
N PRO A 170 -18.55 24.32 24.40
CA PRO A 170 -17.28 25.02 24.63
C PRO A 170 -16.36 24.28 25.62
N LYS A 171 -16.94 23.70 26.66
CA LYS A 171 -16.20 22.93 27.66
C LYS A 171 -15.49 21.70 27.11
N LEU A 172 -15.80 21.28 25.85
CA LEU A 172 -15.21 20.11 25.19
C LEU A 172 -14.18 20.49 24.13
N ALA A 173 -13.84 21.77 23.99
CA ALA A 173 -12.86 22.25 23.00
C ALA A 173 -11.51 21.52 23.10
N THR A 174 -10.99 21.32 24.32
CA THR A 174 -9.75 20.58 24.56
C THR A 174 -9.83 19.11 24.12
N ARG A 175 -11.02 18.50 24.20
CA ARG A 175 -11.25 17.13 23.69
C ARG A 175 -11.32 17.11 22.18
N LEU A 176 -11.88 18.14 21.56
CA LEU A 176 -11.86 18.29 20.09
C LEU A 176 -10.42 18.38 19.56
N GLU A 177 -9.57 19.20 20.21
CA GLU A 177 -8.15 19.30 19.84
C GLU A 177 -7.41 17.96 20.00
N LYS A 178 -7.71 17.16 21.04
CA LYS A 178 -7.16 15.81 21.17
C LYS A 178 -7.59 14.88 20.04
N VAL A 179 -8.85 14.98 19.59
CA VAL A 179 -9.33 14.19 18.44
C VAL A 179 -8.63 14.60 17.15
N LYS A 180 -8.42 15.91 16.92
CA LYS A 180 -7.67 16.42 15.78
C LYS A 180 -6.23 15.96 15.78
N ALA A 181 -5.55 16.01 16.94
CA ALA A 181 -4.18 15.52 17.07
C ALA A 181 -4.09 14.01 16.79
N THR A 182 -5.06 13.22 17.30
CA THR A 182 -5.13 11.77 17.02
C THR A 182 -5.33 11.50 15.54
N GLU A 183 -6.23 12.26 14.91
CA GLU A 183 -6.47 12.17 13.47
C GLU A 183 -5.22 12.54 12.66
N GLN A 184 -4.53 13.62 13.02
CA GLN A 184 -3.31 14.06 12.35
C GLN A 184 -2.23 12.98 12.38
N ASN A 185 -1.99 12.35 13.53
CA ASN A 185 -1.06 11.22 13.65
C ASN A 185 -1.47 10.03 12.77
N LEU A 186 -2.77 9.72 12.72
CA LEU A 186 -3.29 8.65 11.89
C LEU A 186 -3.13 8.99 10.40
N SER A 187 -3.44 10.23 10.00
CA SER A 187 -3.30 10.72 8.63
C SER A 187 -1.86 10.66 8.15
N GLN A 188 -0.89 11.05 8.98
CA GLN A 188 0.54 10.94 8.66
C GLN A 188 0.96 9.48 8.44
N ARG A 189 0.50 8.54 9.28
CA ARG A 189 0.78 7.11 9.09
C ARG A 189 0.17 6.56 7.81
N ILE A 190 -1.05 6.95 7.49
CA ILE A 190 -1.73 6.56 6.25
C ILE A 190 -1.00 7.12 5.04
N GLN A 191 -0.58 8.38 5.09
CA GLN A 191 0.20 9.03 4.02
C GLN A 191 1.54 8.32 3.78
N ALA A 192 2.26 7.98 4.85
CA ALA A 192 3.50 7.22 4.74
C ALA A 192 3.28 5.82 4.13
N SER A 193 2.19 5.14 4.52
CA SER A 193 1.83 3.85 3.95
C SER A 193 1.40 3.97 2.49
N TYR A 194 0.67 5.01 2.13
CA TYR A 194 0.26 5.28 0.76
C TYR A 194 1.49 5.52 -0.15
N ALA A 195 2.48 6.30 0.32
CA ALA A 195 3.73 6.49 -0.42
C ALA A 195 4.48 5.18 -0.67
N LYS A 196 4.51 4.27 0.33
CA LYS A 196 5.08 2.92 0.14
C LYS A 196 4.31 2.10 -0.89
N ALA A 197 2.97 2.18 -0.88
CA ALA A 197 2.16 1.49 -1.88
C ALA A 197 2.42 2.02 -3.30
N GLN A 198 2.59 3.33 -3.47
CA GLN A 198 2.95 3.93 -4.76
C GLN A 198 4.32 3.45 -5.24
N GLN A 199 5.34 3.50 -4.40
CA GLN A 199 6.69 3.00 -4.73
C GLN A 199 6.67 1.54 -5.13
N ALA A 200 5.87 0.72 -4.45
CA ALA A 200 5.72 -0.69 -4.78
C ALA A 200 5.02 -0.90 -6.14
N ALA A 201 4.00 -0.10 -6.47
CA ALA A 201 3.30 -0.16 -7.75
C ALA A 201 4.22 0.28 -8.91
N GLU A 202 5.07 1.29 -8.72
CA GLU A 202 6.09 1.68 -9.71
C GLU A 202 7.07 0.54 -10.04
N LEU A 203 7.44 -0.26 -9.04
CA LEU A 203 8.33 -1.43 -9.23
C LEU A 203 7.60 -2.66 -9.80
N LEU A 204 6.30 -2.75 -9.60
CA LEU A 204 5.48 -3.91 -9.93
C LEU A 204 4.20 -3.49 -10.67
N PRO A 205 4.22 -3.36 -12.00
CA PRO A 205 3.04 -2.95 -12.80
C PRO A 205 1.81 -3.84 -12.58
N ILE A 206 1.99 -5.09 -12.15
CA ILE A 206 0.91 -6.00 -11.77
C ILE A 206 0.01 -5.43 -10.65
N LEU A 207 0.48 -4.45 -9.90
CA LEU A 207 -0.24 -3.81 -8.80
C LEU A 207 -1.12 -2.64 -9.24
N ASP A 208 -1.04 -2.17 -10.49
CA ASP A 208 -1.73 -0.96 -10.96
C ASP A 208 -3.24 -1.01 -10.74
N GLN A 209 -3.86 -2.13 -11.09
CA GLN A 209 -5.29 -2.32 -10.87
C GLN A 209 -5.66 -2.29 -9.37
N GLN A 210 -4.80 -2.81 -8.52
CA GLN A 210 -5.00 -2.81 -7.07
C GLN A 210 -4.70 -1.44 -6.46
N MET A 211 -3.76 -0.70 -7.06
CA MET A 211 -3.42 0.65 -6.64
C MET A 211 -4.58 1.61 -6.87
N SER A 212 -5.34 1.48 -7.97
CA SER A 212 -6.52 2.30 -8.21
C SER A 212 -7.57 2.19 -7.09
N VAL A 213 -7.75 1.00 -6.51
CA VAL A 213 -8.65 0.79 -5.36
C VAL A 213 -8.09 1.45 -4.09
N VAL A 214 -6.77 1.41 -3.90
CA VAL A 214 -6.10 2.09 -2.78
C VAL A 214 -6.21 3.61 -2.93
N ASP A 215 -6.07 4.14 -4.16
CA ASP A 215 -6.20 5.56 -4.47
C ASP A 215 -7.59 6.10 -4.14
N GLU A 216 -8.64 5.42 -4.59
CA GLU A 216 -10.03 5.78 -4.27
C GLU A 216 -10.24 5.81 -2.75
N LYS A 217 -9.76 4.78 -2.07
CA LYS A 217 -9.90 4.67 -0.62
C LYS A 217 -9.14 5.77 0.10
N TYR A 218 -7.90 6.02 -0.30
CA TYR A 218 -7.07 7.09 0.27
C TYR A 218 -7.72 8.46 0.08
N ALA A 219 -8.23 8.77 -1.11
CA ALA A 219 -8.95 10.01 -1.38
C ALA A 219 -10.17 10.17 -0.45
N ASN A 220 -10.94 9.11 -0.25
CA ASN A 220 -12.09 9.13 0.66
C ASN A 220 -11.67 9.40 2.12
N LEU A 221 -10.55 8.80 2.59
CA LEU A 221 -10.01 9.05 3.93
C LEU A 221 -9.50 10.47 4.07
N GLN A 222 -8.87 11.04 3.04
CA GLN A 222 -8.45 12.45 3.03
C GLN A 222 -9.63 13.42 3.15
N VAL A 223 -10.73 13.16 2.45
CA VAL A 223 -11.97 13.96 2.60
C VAL A 223 -12.48 13.92 4.04
N MET A 224 -12.46 12.74 4.68
CA MET A 224 -12.87 12.60 6.08
C MET A 224 -11.89 13.32 7.03
N SER A 225 -10.59 13.18 6.80
CA SER A 225 -9.52 13.90 7.51
C SER A 225 -9.78 15.41 7.49
N LYS A 226 -9.93 15.96 6.28
CA LYS A 226 -10.22 17.40 6.10
C LYS A 226 -11.48 17.84 6.86
N LYS A 227 -12.56 17.04 6.82
CA LYS A 227 -13.77 17.35 7.58
C LYS A 227 -13.53 17.39 9.08
N ILE A 228 -12.68 16.50 9.65
CA ILE A 228 -12.37 16.50 11.07
C ILE A 228 -11.50 17.70 11.43
N GLN A 229 -10.46 18.00 10.63
CA GLN A 229 -9.52 19.09 10.89
C GLN A 229 -10.19 20.48 10.78
N THR A 230 -11.15 20.62 9.88
CA THR A 230 -11.88 21.89 9.72
C THR A 230 -13.03 22.07 10.70
N MET A 231 -13.31 21.06 11.56
CA MET A 231 -14.33 21.21 12.60
C MET A 231 -13.86 22.21 13.66
N GLU A 232 -14.66 23.25 13.84
CA GLU A 232 -14.48 24.24 14.89
C GLU A 232 -15.65 24.14 15.87
N TYR A 233 -15.41 24.61 17.08
CA TYR A 233 -16.50 24.85 18.01
C TYR A 233 -17.44 25.89 17.41
N LYS A 234 -18.69 25.49 17.15
CA LYS A 234 -19.76 26.44 16.79
C LYS A 234 -20.87 26.32 17.82
N PRO A 235 -21.25 27.44 18.48
CA PRO A 235 -22.41 27.43 19.39
C PRO A 235 -23.61 26.79 18.73
N PHE A 236 -24.37 26.00 19.50
CA PHE A 236 -25.55 25.32 19.00
C PHE A 236 -26.49 26.25 18.23
N ILE A 237 -26.64 27.48 18.74
CA ILE A 237 -27.46 28.55 18.11
C ILE A 237 -26.96 28.88 16.68
N MET A 238 -25.62 28.88 16.43
CA MET A 238 -25.11 29.14 15.08
C MET A 238 -25.39 27.99 14.10
N ARG A 239 -25.51 26.76 14.58
CA ARG A 239 -25.84 25.62 13.72
C ARG A 239 -27.30 25.55 13.30
N ILE A 240 -28.18 26.00 14.20
CA ILE A 240 -29.62 26.03 13.92
C ILE A 240 -30.08 27.37 13.34
N LYS A 241 -29.20 28.38 13.25
CA LYS A 241 -29.49 29.71 12.74
C LYS A 241 -30.22 29.64 11.39
N ASP A 242 -29.73 28.86 10.46
CA ASP A 242 -30.30 28.75 9.12
C ASP A 242 -31.69 28.09 9.15
N TYR A 243 -31.85 27.07 10.04
CA TYR A 243 -33.17 26.46 10.27
C TYR A 243 -34.14 27.40 10.96
N LEU A 244 -33.66 28.21 11.94
CA LEU A 244 -34.49 29.22 12.61
C LEU A 244 -34.91 30.32 11.65
N ILE A 245 -34.02 30.77 10.77
CA ILE A 245 -34.33 31.75 9.72
C ILE A 245 -35.37 31.15 8.76
N GLY A 246 -35.18 29.93 8.31
CA GLY A 246 -36.13 29.22 7.45
C GLY A 246 -37.53 29.10 8.10
N LEU A 247 -37.58 28.71 9.38
CA LEU A 247 -38.83 28.60 10.15
C LEU A 247 -39.51 29.97 10.33
N ALA A 248 -38.74 31.02 10.61
CA ALA A 248 -39.21 32.38 10.69
C ALA A 248 -39.79 32.86 9.35
N CYS A 249 -39.15 32.57 8.23
CA CYS A 249 -39.65 32.88 6.90
C CYS A 249 -40.98 32.18 6.61
N VAL A 250 -41.10 30.89 6.94
CA VAL A 250 -42.35 30.13 6.79
C VAL A 250 -43.45 30.70 7.67
N ALA A 251 -43.19 31.03 8.93
CA ALA A 251 -44.14 31.65 9.83
C ALA A 251 -44.64 33.02 9.31
N MET A 252 -43.74 33.85 8.80
CA MET A 252 -44.10 35.14 8.16
C MET A 252 -44.97 34.91 6.95
N LEU A 253 -44.67 33.92 6.12
CA LEU A 253 -45.46 33.60 4.93
C LEU A 253 -46.89 33.17 5.30
N ILE A 254 -47.05 32.36 6.35
CA ILE A 254 -48.36 31.95 6.89
C ILE A 254 -49.12 33.16 7.41
N LEU A 255 -48.44 34.08 8.12
CA LEU A 255 -49.05 35.32 8.61
C LEU A 255 -49.53 36.20 7.45
N PHE A 256 -48.73 36.38 6.40
CA PHE A 256 -49.13 37.14 5.22
C PHE A 256 -50.32 36.52 4.50
N ILE A 257 -50.36 35.19 4.36
CA ILE A 257 -51.49 34.48 3.76
C ILE A 257 -52.77 34.70 4.59
N ASN A 258 -52.66 34.55 5.93
CA ASN A 258 -53.78 34.74 6.83
C ASN A 258 -54.28 36.17 6.79
N LEU A 259 -53.43 37.19 6.77
CA LEU A 259 -53.78 38.59 6.62
C LEU A 259 -54.44 38.87 5.26
N GLY A 260 -53.93 38.27 4.18
CA GLY A 260 -54.54 38.35 2.85
C GLY A 260 -55.93 37.75 2.81
N ILE A 261 -56.13 36.56 3.38
CA ILE A 261 -57.46 35.91 3.47
C ILE A 261 -58.42 36.75 4.31
N SER A 262 -57.98 37.28 5.44
CA SER A 262 -58.77 38.15 6.32
C SER A 262 -59.25 39.40 5.59
N LYS A 263 -58.34 40.06 4.82
CA LYS A 263 -58.73 41.24 4.01
C LYS A 263 -59.71 40.87 2.89
N ILE A 264 -59.56 39.74 2.22
CA ILE A 264 -60.46 39.26 1.20
C ILE A 264 -61.88 38.97 1.80
N GLN A 265 -61.86 38.30 2.99
CA GLN A 265 -63.13 38.03 3.69
C GLN A 265 -63.85 39.32 4.16
N ALA A 266 -63.10 40.31 4.68
CA ALA A 266 -63.61 41.61 5.04
C ALA A 266 -64.22 42.36 3.83
N ALA A 267 -63.47 42.33 2.69
CA ALA A 267 -63.96 42.92 1.45
C ALA A 267 -65.26 42.23 0.93
N ARG A 268 -65.28 40.86 1.03
CA ARG A 268 -66.53 40.11 0.65
C ARG A 268 -67.70 40.42 1.59
N LYS A 269 -67.46 40.55 2.90
CA LYS A 269 -68.51 40.96 3.84
C LYS A 269 -69.02 42.38 3.54
N ALA A 270 -68.10 43.32 3.28
CA ALA A 270 -68.45 44.68 2.91
C ALA A 270 -69.28 44.75 1.60
N ARG A 271 -68.93 43.98 0.59
CA ARG A 271 -69.72 43.87 -0.65
C ARG A 271 -71.09 43.28 -0.38
N LYS A 272 -71.22 42.21 0.40
CA LYS A 272 -72.52 41.63 0.75
C LYS A 272 -73.40 42.62 1.52
N SER A 273 -72.83 43.37 2.46
CA SER A 273 -73.56 44.38 3.18
C SER A 273 -74.02 45.54 2.28
N LEU A 274 -73.19 45.94 1.31
CA LEU A 274 -73.51 46.96 0.32
C LEU A 274 -74.63 46.49 -0.65
N ASP A 275 -74.60 45.23 -1.06
CA ASP A 275 -75.64 44.61 -1.89
C ASP A 275 -76.98 44.49 -1.11
N GLN A 276 -76.92 44.15 0.17
CA GLN A 276 -78.10 44.16 1.05
C GLN A 276 -78.64 45.55 1.21
N TYR A 277 -77.82 46.56 1.36
CA TYR A 277 -78.21 47.94 1.45
C TYR A 277 -78.89 48.43 0.15
N LYS A 278 -78.30 48.11 -1.01
CA LYS A 278 -78.90 48.37 -2.33
C LYS A 278 -80.24 47.70 -2.51
N ASN A 279 -80.41 46.45 -2.09
CA ASN A 279 -81.64 45.73 -2.16
C ASN A 279 -82.73 46.33 -1.25
N LEU A 280 -82.36 46.83 -0.07
CA LEU A 280 -83.31 47.55 0.83
C LEU A 280 -83.73 48.91 0.27
N LEU A 281 -82.84 49.67 -0.35
CA LEU A 281 -83.17 50.94 -1.01
C LEU A 281 -84.09 50.71 -2.20
N ASN A 282 -83.86 49.71 -3.03
CA ASN A 282 -84.76 49.37 -4.15
C ASN A 282 -86.13 48.91 -3.69
N ARG A 283 -86.27 48.24 -2.53
CA ARG A 283 -87.52 47.84 -1.96
C ARG A 283 -88.36 49.04 -1.41
N ASN A 284 -87.67 50.07 -0.97
CA ASN A 284 -88.31 51.23 -0.38
C ASN A 284 -88.64 52.39 -1.40
N GLY A 285 -88.45 52.09 -2.70
CA GLY A 285 -88.89 53.05 -3.77
C GLY A 285 -88.07 54.33 -3.88
N VAL A 286 -86.89 54.39 -3.29
CA VAL A 286 -86.00 55.55 -3.42
C VAL A 286 -85.14 55.35 -4.64
N SER A 287 -85.50 55.89 -5.79
CA SER A 287 -84.85 55.70 -7.09
C SER A 287 -83.85 56.80 -7.48
N ASP A 288 -83.29 57.55 -6.53
CA ASP A 288 -82.32 58.59 -6.87
C ASP A 288 -80.97 58.32 -6.21
N TYR A 289 -80.03 57.70 -7.01
CA TYR A 289 -78.63 57.67 -6.66
C TYR A 289 -77.93 58.88 -7.27
N PRO A 290 -77.16 59.61 -6.50
CA PRO A 290 -76.20 60.52 -7.09
C PRO A 290 -75.08 59.72 -7.76
N THR A 291 -74.99 59.80 -9.07
CA THR A 291 -73.83 59.35 -9.86
C THR A 291 -72.59 60.19 -9.50
N ILE A 292 -71.57 59.55 -8.84
CA ILE A 292 -70.27 60.14 -8.67
C ILE A 292 -69.42 59.65 -9.85
#